data_2c60a514a6ec18ee6bcfbc21b921a3ab
#
_entry.id   2c60a514a6ec18ee6bcfbc21b921a3ab
#
_cell.length_a   1.000
_cell.length_b   1.000
_cell.length_c   1.000
_cell.angle_alpha   90.00
_cell.angle_beta   90.00
_cell.angle_gamma   90.00
#
_symmetry.space_group_name_H-M   'P 1'
#
loop_
_entity.id
_entity.type
_entity.pdbx_description
1 polymer ?
#
loop_
_entity_poly.entity_id
_entity_poly.type
_entity_poly.pdbx_seq_one_letter_code
_entity_poly.pdbx_strand_id
1 'polypeptide(L)'
;MLNDLKKEITDCYMYGEIICQQGFGPKTDISMHDMIRFDLLQFLVYLTDSSDGSLYPETRFLHEYLGQYFTLESLMRFKQDRTATPEFATTIPRSLTYFVEADQSGLSACTTKGFSKSRNLYNLYVELGQAYISCNNRTTDSEVSTLTAYTGMIEEYLRKLKLFEPGKNPAMKNPPKPSTPNKAASAANTPVKNASTSQAAMAAMKGTVNK
;
A
#
# COMPACT_ATOMS: atom_id res chain seq x y z
N MET A 1 2.27 -6.76 15.32
CA MET A 1 1.61 -6.38 14.06
C MET A 1 2.60 -5.95 12.96
N LEU A 2 3.42 -4.89 13.12
CA LEU A 2 4.35 -4.45 12.06
C LEU A 2 5.47 -5.45 11.74
N ASN A 3 6.01 -6.14 12.73
CA ASN A 3 7.03 -7.19 12.51
C ASN A 3 6.46 -8.43 11.81
N ASP A 4 5.18 -8.71 11.98
CA ASP A 4 4.51 -9.85 11.35
C ASP A 4 4.37 -9.61 9.85
N LEU A 5 4.05 -8.38 9.43
CA LEU A 5 3.88 -8.04 8.03
C LEU A 5 5.18 -8.16 7.22
N LYS A 6 6.32 -7.71 7.77
CA LYS A 6 7.64 -7.90 7.14
C LYS A 6 7.98 -9.37 6.98
N LYS A 7 7.63 -10.18 7.97
CA LYS A 7 7.80 -11.63 7.90
C LYS A 7 6.93 -12.23 6.80
N GLU A 8 5.68 -11.82 6.68
CA GLU A 8 4.77 -12.32 5.64
C GLU A 8 5.22 -11.97 4.23
N ILE A 9 5.76 -10.77 4.03
CA ILE A 9 6.40 -10.37 2.77
C ILE A 9 7.58 -11.30 2.48
N THR A 10 8.46 -11.53 3.46
CA THR A 10 9.61 -12.42 3.32
C THR A 10 9.19 -13.86 3.03
N ASP A 11 8.16 -14.35 3.72
CA ASP A 11 7.61 -15.69 3.48
C ASP A 11 7.07 -15.82 2.05
N CYS A 12 6.38 -14.80 1.52
CA CYS A 12 5.91 -14.79 0.13
C CYS A 12 7.07 -14.78 -0.87
N TYR A 13 8.15 -14.05 -0.62
CA TYR A 13 9.34 -14.10 -1.45
C TYR A 13 9.96 -15.51 -1.46
N MET A 14 10.10 -16.12 -0.29
CA MET A 14 10.59 -17.50 -0.17
C MET A 14 9.70 -18.50 -0.92
N TYR A 15 8.37 -18.37 -0.83
CA TYR A 15 7.45 -19.21 -1.60
C TYR A 15 7.60 -18.99 -3.10
N GLY A 16 7.84 -17.74 -3.53
CA GLY A 16 8.14 -17.42 -4.90
C GLY A 16 9.37 -18.15 -5.43
N GLU A 17 10.46 -18.16 -4.67
CA GLU A 17 11.67 -18.91 -5.03
C GLU A 17 11.42 -20.43 -5.11
N ILE A 18 10.65 -20.98 -4.16
CA ILE A 18 10.31 -22.41 -4.16
C ILE A 18 9.53 -22.79 -5.43
N ILE A 19 8.53 -22.02 -5.85
CA ILE A 19 7.77 -22.34 -7.05
C ILE A 19 8.61 -22.15 -8.32
N CYS A 20 9.55 -21.20 -8.36
CA CYS A 20 10.50 -21.08 -9.46
C CYS A 20 11.38 -22.32 -9.60
N GLN A 21 11.89 -22.88 -8.49
CA GLN A 21 12.66 -24.13 -8.49
C GLN A 21 11.82 -25.33 -8.99
N GLN A 22 10.50 -25.25 -8.87
CA GLN A 22 9.55 -26.24 -9.38
C GLN A 22 9.19 -26.01 -10.85
N GLY A 23 9.74 -24.98 -11.51
CA GLY A 23 9.49 -24.65 -12.90
C GLY A 23 8.36 -23.66 -13.15
N PHE A 24 7.76 -23.10 -12.10
CA PHE A 24 6.72 -22.07 -12.17
C PHE A 24 7.33 -20.70 -11.92
N GLY A 25 7.52 -19.93 -12.95
CA GLY A 25 8.10 -18.58 -12.80
C GLY A 25 8.33 -17.89 -14.13
N PRO A 26 8.77 -16.63 -14.09
CA PRO A 26 9.04 -15.87 -15.30
C PRO A 26 10.16 -16.53 -16.10
N LYS A 27 9.97 -16.62 -17.42
CA LYS A 27 11.00 -17.08 -18.38
C LYS A 27 11.91 -15.93 -18.83
N THR A 28 12.18 -15.01 -17.93
CA THR A 28 12.95 -13.79 -18.16
C THR A 28 14.00 -13.63 -17.07
N ASP A 29 14.91 -12.67 -17.20
CA ASP A 29 15.93 -12.35 -16.19
C ASP A 29 15.36 -11.69 -14.92
N ILE A 30 14.03 -11.50 -14.85
CA ILE A 30 13.36 -10.92 -13.68
C ILE A 30 13.16 -12.03 -12.65
N SER A 31 13.65 -11.83 -11.43
CA SER A 31 13.42 -12.75 -10.33
C SER A 31 11.95 -12.74 -9.89
N MET A 32 11.46 -13.86 -9.32
CA MET A 32 10.12 -13.88 -8.73
C MET A 32 10.00 -12.90 -7.56
N HIS A 33 11.05 -12.72 -6.79
CA HIS A 33 11.13 -11.72 -5.75
C HIS A 33 10.86 -10.31 -6.28
N ASP A 34 11.55 -9.90 -7.37
CA ASP A 34 11.36 -8.57 -7.96
C ASP A 34 9.95 -8.43 -8.57
N MET A 35 9.41 -9.50 -9.14
CA MET A 35 8.05 -9.51 -9.68
C MET A 35 7.01 -9.33 -8.58
N ILE A 36 7.09 -10.08 -7.49
CA ILE A 36 6.19 -9.93 -6.33
C ILE A 36 6.31 -8.51 -5.76
N ARG A 37 7.54 -8.03 -5.56
CA ARG A 37 7.79 -6.68 -5.04
C ARG A 37 7.19 -5.62 -5.94
N PHE A 38 7.33 -5.76 -7.25
CA PHE A 38 6.80 -4.80 -8.21
C PHE A 38 5.26 -4.83 -8.26
N ASP A 39 4.63 -6.00 -8.26
CA ASP A 39 3.18 -6.13 -8.21
C ASP A 39 2.59 -5.53 -6.93
N LEU A 40 3.21 -5.79 -5.77
CA LEU A 40 2.82 -5.18 -4.50
C LEU A 40 2.99 -3.65 -4.51
N LEU A 41 4.09 -3.16 -5.09
CA LEU A 41 4.35 -1.74 -5.24
C LEU A 41 3.26 -1.05 -6.08
N GLN A 42 2.94 -1.60 -7.26
CA GLN A 42 1.89 -1.07 -8.12
C GLN A 42 0.53 -1.05 -7.41
N PHE A 43 0.22 -2.12 -6.70
CA PHE A 43 -1.02 -2.22 -5.92
C PHE A 43 -1.10 -1.13 -4.85
N LEU A 44 -0.07 -0.94 -4.03
CA LEU A 44 -0.08 0.09 -2.97
C LEU A 44 -0.16 1.49 -3.57
N VAL A 45 0.59 1.77 -4.64
CA VAL A 45 0.50 3.07 -5.32
C VAL A 45 -0.89 3.27 -5.93
N TYR A 46 -1.55 2.23 -6.42
CA TYR A 46 -2.94 2.31 -6.88
C TYR A 46 -3.91 2.74 -5.77
N LEU A 47 -3.70 2.28 -4.53
CA LEU A 47 -4.51 2.67 -3.37
C LEU A 47 -4.29 4.12 -2.93
N THR A 48 -3.14 4.74 -3.24
CA THR A 48 -2.82 6.11 -2.81
C THR A 48 -3.90 7.10 -3.23
N ASP A 49 -4.48 7.83 -2.30
CA ASP A 49 -5.41 8.94 -2.60
C ASP A 49 -4.64 10.26 -2.60
N SER A 50 -4.56 10.91 -3.77
CA SER A 50 -3.85 12.19 -3.93
C SER A 50 -4.58 13.38 -3.30
N SER A 51 -5.84 13.20 -2.90
CA SER A 51 -6.63 14.27 -2.28
C SER A 51 -6.29 14.51 -0.80
N ASP A 52 -5.51 13.64 -0.18
CA ASP A 52 -5.28 13.61 1.27
C ASP A 52 -4.14 14.53 1.76
N GLY A 53 -3.61 15.40 0.94
CA GLY A 53 -2.76 16.55 1.31
C GLY A 53 -1.31 16.23 1.67
N SER A 54 -0.98 15.12 2.34
CA SER A 54 0.39 14.72 2.65
C SER A 54 0.58 13.23 2.41
N LEU A 55 1.40 12.89 1.43
CA LEU A 55 1.73 11.50 1.09
C LEU A 55 3.06 11.03 1.73
N TYR A 56 3.56 11.76 2.74
CA TYR A 56 4.80 11.38 3.42
C TYR A 56 4.71 10.05 4.18
N PRO A 57 3.63 9.74 4.91
CA PRO A 57 3.46 8.42 5.52
C PRO A 57 3.49 7.27 4.50
N GLU A 58 2.84 7.44 3.36
CA GLU A 58 2.78 6.47 2.26
C GLU A 58 4.16 6.24 1.65
N THR A 59 4.91 7.29 1.34
CA THR A 59 6.28 7.14 0.81
C THR A 59 7.21 6.46 1.81
N ARG A 60 7.06 6.78 3.10
CA ARG A 60 7.79 6.11 4.17
C ARG A 60 7.42 4.64 4.28
N PHE A 61 6.13 4.30 4.19
CA PHE A 61 5.65 2.93 4.20
C PHE A 61 6.24 2.12 3.03
N LEU A 62 6.18 2.66 1.81
CA LEU A 62 6.76 2.00 0.63
C LEU A 62 8.26 1.73 0.79
N HIS A 63 8.99 2.69 1.38
CA HIS A 63 10.40 2.48 1.70
C HIS A 63 10.61 1.40 2.76
N GLU A 64 9.85 1.44 3.84
CA GLU A 64 10.03 0.55 4.99
C GLU A 64 9.72 -0.92 4.67
N TYR A 65 8.68 -1.17 3.84
CA TYR A 65 8.19 -2.52 3.54
C TYR A 65 8.69 -3.09 2.21
N LEU A 66 8.87 -2.24 1.20
CA LEU A 66 9.26 -2.66 -0.15
C LEU A 66 10.65 -2.14 -0.57
N GLY A 67 11.34 -1.40 0.29
CA GLY A 67 12.65 -0.84 -0.01
C GLY A 67 12.65 0.22 -1.12
N GLN A 68 11.48 0.80 -1.45
CA GLN A 68 11.34 1.73 -2.56
C GLN A 68 11.24 3.17 -2.08
N TYR A 69 12.19 4.00 -2.51
CA TYR A 69 12.17 5.44 -2.24
C TYR A 69 11.39 6.19 -3.29
N PHE A 70 10.46 7.04 -2.83
CA PHE A 70 9.76 7.99 -3.68
C PHE A 70 9.84 9.39 -3.08
N THR A 71 10.03 10.38 -3.95
CA THR A 71 9.56 11.75 -3.69
C THR A 71 8.06 11.80 -4.01
N LEU A 72 7.36 12.82 -3.52
CA LEU A 72 5.95 13.02 -3.85
C LEU A 72 5.71 13.04 -5.36
N GLU A 73 6.53 13.80 -6.08
CA GLU A 73 6.44 13.92 -7.54
C GLU A 73 6.65 12.57 -8.24
N SER A 74 7.69 11.81 -7.86
CA SER A 74 7.96 10.51 -8.47
C SER A 74 6.89 9.47 -8.14
N LEU A 75 6.27 9.53 -6.96
CA LEU A 75 5.14 8.69 -6.59
C LEU A 75 3.92 8.95 -7.48
N MET A 76 3.55 10.23 -7.63
CA MET A 76 2.42 10.62 -8.46
C MET A 76 2.63 10.30 -9.94
N ARG A 77 3.85 10.50 -10.44
CA ARG A 77 4.21 10.10 -11.80
C ARG A 77 4.12 8.59 -11.99
N PHE A 78 4.65 7.82 -11.05
CA PHE A 78 4.55 6.34 -11.10
C PHE A 78 3.08 5.90 -11.08
N LYS A 79 2.24 6.51 -10.24
CA LYS A 79 0.81 6.24 -10.20
C LYS A 79 0.17 6.48 -11.57
N GLN A 80 0.42 7.63 -12.16
CA GLN A 80 -0.13 7.98 -13.47
C GLN A 80 0.35 7.03 -14.57
N ASP A 81 1.64 6.70 -14.60
CA ASP A 81 2.24 5.90 -15.67
C ASP A 81 1.87 4.41 -15.57
N ARG A 82 1.57 3.89 -14.37
CA ARG A 82 1.46 2.45 -14.12
C ARG A 82 0.10 1.97 -13.65
N THR A 83 -0.68 2.80 -12.97
CA THR A 83 -1.92 2.37 -12.31
C THR A 83 -3.16 3.16 -12.74
N ALA A 84 -3.00 4.22 -13.53
CA ALA A 84 -4.13 5.06 -13.95
C ALA A 84 -4.97 4.46 -15.09
N THR A 85 -4.58 3.30 -15.63
CA THR A 85 -5.34 2.64 -16.69
C THR A 85 -6.49 1.83 -16.10
N PRO A 86 -7.68 1.84 -16.72
CA PRO A 86 -8.82 1.04 -16.26
C PRO A 86 -8.48 -0.47 -16.17
N GLU A 87 -7.60 -0.94 -17.03
CA GLU A 87 -7.16 -2.33 -17.10
C GLU A 87 -6.42 -2.76 -15.85
N PHE A 88 -5.71 -1.83 -15.18
CA PHE A 88 -4.99 -2.16 -13.96
C PHE A 88 -5.94 -2.68 -12.87
N ALA A 89 -7.09 -2.04 -12.69
CA ALA A 89 -8.09 -2.39 -11.69
C ALA A 89 -8.68 -3.82 -11.87
N THR A 90 -8.57 -4.37 -13.07
CA THR A 90 -9.15 -5.67 -13.43
C THR A 90 -8.11 -6.73 -13.78
N THR A 91 -6.83 -6.37 -13.77
CA THR A 91 -5.73 -7.27 -14.12
C THR A 91 -5.23 -8.02 -12.89
N ILE A 92 -5.21 -9.35 -12.97
CA ILE A 92 -4.60 -10.20 -11.94
C ILE A 92 -3.09 -9.99 -11.93
N PRO A 93 -2.47 -9.78 -10.73
CA PRO A 93 -1.02 -9.64 -10.61
C PRO A 93 -0.27 -10.82 -11.25
N ARG A 94 0.79 -10.52 -11.98
CA ARG A 94 1.56 -11.56 -12.71
C ARG A 94 2.20 -12.57 -11.75
N SER A 95 2.74 -12.13 -10.63
CA SER A 95 3.27 -13.02 -9.62
C SER A 95 2.20 -14.00 -9.13
N LEU A 96 0.98 -13.54 -8.89
CA LEU A 96 -0.12 -14.39 -8.42
C LEU A 96 -0.48 -15.48 -9.43
N THR A 97 -0.39 -15.22 -10.74
CA THR A 97 -0.69 -16.25 -11.75
C THR A 97 0.28 -17.43 -11.67
N TYR A 98 1.56 -17.19 -11.42
CA TYR A 98 2.54 -18.26 -11.21
C TYR A 98 2.28 -19.06 -9.95
N PHE A 99 1.88 -18.39 -8.86
CA PHE A 99 1.48 -19.07 -7.64
C PHE A 99 0.27 -19.97 -7.84
N VAL A 100 -0.71 -19.50 -8.63
CA VAL A 100 -1.89 -20.27 -8.99
C VAL A 100 -1.53 -21.49 -9.84
N GLU A 101 -0.69 -21.32 -10.86
CA GLU A 101 -0.21 -22.42 -11.70
C GLU A 101 0.49 -23.51 -10.86
N ALA A 102 1.35 -23.10 -9.92
CA ALA A 102 2.02 -24.02 -9.00
C ALA A 102 1.03 -24.77 -8.10
N ASP A 103 0.05 -24.07 -7.52
CA ASP A 103 -0.97 -24.70 -6.66
C ASP A 103 -1.86 -25.66 -7.45
N GLN A 104 -2.24 -25.32 -8.69
CA GLN A 104 -3.06 -26.17 -9.55
C GLN A 104 -2.32 -27.41 -10.05
N SER A 105 -0.99 -27.35 -10.17
CA SER A 105 -0.19 -28.51 -10.60
C SER A 105 -0.21 -29.65 -9.58
N GLY A 106 -0.62 -29.40 -8.33
CA GLY A 106 -0.57 -30.35 -7.24
C GLY A 106 0.85 -30.63 -6.70
N LEU A 107 1.88 -29.98 -7.27
CA LEU A 107 3.26 -30.09 -6.81
C LEU A 107 3.57 -29.12 -5.65
N SER A 108 2.71 -28.13 -5.47
CA SER A 108 2.89 -27.10 -4.46
C SER A 108 2.37 -27.58 -3.10
N ALA A 109 3.27 -27.82 -2.14
CA ALA A 109 2.85 -28.04 -0.76
C ALA A 109 2.19 -26.79 -0.18
N CYS A 110 1.23 -26.97 0.74
CA CYS A 110 0.64 -25.85 1.48
C CYS A 110 1.71 -25.11 2.29
N THR A 111 1.42 -23.83 2.59
CA THR A 111 2.21 -23.02 3.51
C THR A 111 2.14 -23.58 4.93
N THR A 112 3.02 -23.13 5.83
CA THR A 112 2.99 -23.48 7.25
C THR A 112 1.67 -23.15 7.95
N LYS A 113 0.89 -22.20 7.39
CA LYS A 113 -0.45 -21.83 7.85
C LYS A 113 -1.57 -22.72 7.26
N GLY A 114 -1.21 -23.75 6.47
CA GLY A 114 -2.17 -24.68 5.83
C GLY A 114 -2.94 -24.08 4.64
N PHE A 115 -2.50 -22.94 4.09
CA PHE A 115 -3.08 -22.33 2.91
C PHE A 115 -2.31 -22.74 1.65
N SER A 116 -2.97 -22.67 0.48
CA SER A 116 -2.27 -22.65 -0.80
C SER A 116 -1.35 -21.41 -0.85
N LYS A 117 -0.27 -21.47 -1.64
CA LYS A 117 0.67 -20.34 -1.74
C LYS A 117 0.03 -19.12 -2.38
N SER A 118 -0.84 -19.33 -3.40
CA SER A 118 -1.62 -18.26 -4.02
C SER A 118 -2.56 -17.56 -3.02
N ARG A 119 -3.21 -18.32 -2.13
CA ARG A 119 -4.04 -17.75 -1.08
C ARG A 119 -3.21 -17.00 -0.05
N ASN A 120 -2.01 -17.47 0.27
CA ASN A 120 -1.13 -16.76 1.19
C ASN A 120 -0.70 -15.40 0.60
N LEU A 121 -0.38 -15.36 -0.70
CA LEU A 121 -0.07 -14.11 -1.39
C LEU A 121 -1.29 -13.18 -1.44
N TYR A 122 -2.50 -13.70 -1.68
CA TYR A 122 -3.74 -12.92 -1.57
C TYR A 122 -3.93 -12.31 -0.17
N ASN A 123 -3.72 -13.08 0.89
CA ASN A 123 -3.80 -12.58 2.26
C ASN A 123 -2.82 -11.43 2.49
N LEU A 124 -1.60 -11.53 1.94
CA LEU A 124 -0.62 -10.45 1.99
C LEU A 124 -1.14 -9.18 1.28
N TYR A 125 -1.80 -9.28 0.12
CA TYR A 125 -2.43 -8.11 -0.52
C TYR A 125 -3.46 -7.44 0.40
N VAL A 126 -4.30 -8.22 1.06
CA VAL A 126 -5.31 -7.67 1.99
C VAL A 126 -4.65 -6.98 3.20
N GLU A 127 -3.73 -7.66 3.87
CA GLU A 127 -3.10 -7.15 5.10
C GLU A 127 -2.19 -5.94 4.82
N LEU A 128 -1.42 -6.01 3.74
CA LEU A 128 -0.52 -4.92 3.34
C LEU A 128 -1.33 -3.69 2.88
N GLY A 129 -2.40 -3.91 2.11
CA GLY A 129 -3.30 -2.84 1.69
C GLY A 129 -3.99 -2.14 2.86
N GLN A 130 -4.50 -2.91 3.84
CA GLN A 130 -5.10 -2.35 5.06
C GLN A 130 -4.08 -1.54 5.89
N ALA A 131 -2.87 -2.06 6.05
CA ALA A 131 -1.81 -1.35 6.76
C ALA A 131 -1.41 -0.06 6.04
N TYR A 132 -1.36 -0.09 4.71
CA TYR A 132 -1.01 1.06 3.88
C TYR A 132 -2.03 2.20 3.98
N ILE A 133 -3.32 1.92 3.73
CA ILE A 133 -4.37 2.96 3.81
C ILE A 133 -4.59 3.50 5.23
N SER A 134 -4.05 2.82 6.24
CA SER A 134 -4.12 3.25 7.64
C SER A 134 -2.86 3.96 8.13
N CYS A 135 -1.80 4.05 7.32
CA CYS A 135 -0.50 4.53 7.78
C CYS A 135 -0.47 6.04 8.08
N ASN A 136 -1.38 6.82 7.49
CA ASN A 136 -1.50 8.27 7.69
C ASN A 136 -2.57 8.67 8.71
N ASN A 137 -3.28 7.70 9.34
CA ASN A 137 -4.40 7.91 10.25
C ASN A 137 -5.62 8.66 9.62
N ARG A 138 -5.73 8.65 8.29
CA ARG A 138 -6.79 9.35 7.52
C ARG A 138 -7.35 8.48 6.42
N THR A 139 -7.68 7.24 6.74
CA THR A 139 -8.30 6.33 5.77
C THR A 139 -9.55 6.95 5.15
N THR A 140 -9.59 7.07 3.83
CA THR A 140 -10.72 7.61 3.07
C THR A 140 -11.67 6.49 2.61
N ASP A 141 -12.93 6.84 2.34
CA ASP A 141 -13.90 5.88 1.76
C ASP A 141 -13.44 5.42 0.37
N SER A 142 -12.76 6.27 -0.38
CA SER A 142 -12.16 5.95 -1.68
C SER A 142 -11.09 4.86 -1.57
N GLU A 143 -10.18 4.98 -0.63
CA GLU A 143 -9.14 3.97 -0.39
C GLU A 143 -9.73 2.62 0.03
N VAL A 144 -10.70 2.64 0.96
CA VAL A 144 -11.39 1.42 1.41
C VAL A 144 -12.13 0.75 0.25
N SER A 145 -12.84 1.54 -0.57
CA SER A 145 -13.55 1.05 -1.74
C SER A 145 -12.60 0.45 -2.77
N THR A 146 -11.49 1.14 -3.06
CA THR A 146 -10.48 0.69 -4.01
C THR A 146 -9.79 -0.60 -3.53
N LEU A 147 -9.42 -0.67 -2.26
CA LEU A 147 -8.85 -1.87 -1.64
C LEU A 147 -9.82 -3.05 -1.75
N THR A 148 -11.09 -2.82 -1.36
CA THR A 148 -12.12 -3.86 -1.37
C THR A 148 -12.39 -4.36 -2.78
N ALA A 149 -12.47 -3.47 -3.76
CA ALA A 149 -12.70 -3.84 -5.16
C ALA A 149 -11.53 -4.67 -5.72
N TYR A 150 -10.28 -4.21 -5.49
CA TYR A 150 -9.10 -4.90 -6.01
C TYR A 150 -8.90 -6.28 -5.36
N THR A 151 -8.99 -6.37 -4.04
CA THR A 151 -8.85 -7.66 -3.33
C THR A 151 -10.03 -8.59 -3.62
N GLY A 152 -11.24 -8.05 -3.80
CA GLY A 152 -12.42 -8.82 -4.21
C GLY A 152 -12.27 -9.44 -5.61
N MET A 153 -11.65 -8.73 -6.55
CA MET A 153 -11.33 -9.26 -7.88
C MET A 153 -10.36 -10.44 -7.79
N ILE A 154 -9.31 -10.34 -6.99
CA ILE A 154 -8.36 -11.45 -6.75
C ILE A 154 -9.07 -12.63 -6.08
N GLU A 155 -9.89 -12.36 -5.06
CA GLU A 155 -10.65 -13.41 -4.35
C GLU A 155 -11.57 -14.16 -5.29
N GLU A 156 -12.31 -13.45 -6.14
CA GLU A 156 -13.20 -14.08 -7.13
C GLU A 156 -12.41 -14.95 -8.11
N TYR A 157 -11.24 -14.49 -8.56
CA TYR A 157 -10.35 -15.27 -9.41
C TYR A 157 -9.93 -16.58 -8.73
N LEU A 158 -9.46 -16.54 -7.49
CA LEU A 158 -9.06 -17.73 -6.74
C LEU A 158 -10.23 -18.68 -6.43
N ARG A 159 -11.44 -18.13 -6.19
CA ARG A 159 -12.65 -18.94 -5.98
C ARG A 159 -13.05 -19.70 -7.25
N LYS A 160 -13.00 -19.06 -8.41
CA LYS A 160 -13.27 -19.73 -9.70
C LYS A 160 -12.34 -20.92 -9.92
N LEU A 161 -11.11 -20.82 -9.43
CA LEU A 161 -10.10 -21.88 -9.51
C LEU A 161 -10.13 -22.88 -8.33
N LYS A 162 -11.09 -22.74 -7.41
CA LYS A 162 -11.23 -23.56 -6.19
C LYS A 162 -10.02 -23.51 -5.25
N LEU A 163 -9.24 -22.45 -5.32
CA LEU A 163 -8.08 -22.19 -4.44
C LEU A 163 -8.43 -21.33 -3.24
N PHE A 164 -9.67 -20.90 -3.13
CA PHE A 164 -10.20 -20.08 -2.05
C PHE A 164 -11.40 -20.76 -1.39
N GLU A 165 -11.31 -20.98 -0.06
CA GLU A 165 -12.45 -21.52 0.69
C GLU A 165 -13.25 -20.36 1.31
N PRO A 166 -14.57 -20.24 1.01
CA PRO A 166 -15.40 -19.19 1.56
C PRO A 166 -15.41 -19.17 3.10
N GLY A 167 -15.34 -17.99 3.68
CA GLY A 167 -15.51 -17.80 5.13
C GLY A 167 -14.28 -18.09 6.02
N LYS A 168 -13.15 -18.53 5.47
CA LYS A 168 -11.92 -18.81 6.23
C LYS A 168 -10.84 -17.73 6.10
N ASN A 169 -11.14 -16.55 5.54
CA ASN A 169 -10.17 -15.47 5.46
C ASN A 169 -10.19 -14.62 6.74
N PRO A 170 -9.16 -14.67 7.59
CA PRO A 170 -9.11 -13.89 8.82
C PRO A 170 -8.95 -12.38 8.57
N ALA A 171 -8.35 -11.99 7.42
CA ALA A 171 -8.00 -10.60 7.14
C ALA A 171 -9.22 -9.72 6.82
N MET A 172 -10.30 -10.28 6.25
CA MET A 172 -11.51 -9.52 5.88
C MET A 172 -12.49 -9.28 7.03
N LYS A 173 -12.21 -9.77 8.25
CA LYS A 173 -13.18 -9.68 9.37
C LYS A 173 -13.40 -8.25 9.89
N ASN A 174 -12.46 -7.35 9.68
CA ASN A 174 -12.58 -5.97 10.14
C ASN A 174 -11.91 -5.03 9.12
N PRO A 175 -12.61 -4.56 8.08
CA PRO A 175 -12.09 -3.46 7.28
C PRO A 175 -11.85 -2.25 8.21
N PRO A 176 -10.77 -1.48 8.00
CA PRO A 176 -10.54 -0.28 8.78
C PRO A 176 -11.77 0.63 8.68
N LYS A 177 -12.31 1.05 9.82
CA LYS A 177 -13.39 2.02 9.82
C LYS A 177 -12.83 3.34 9.31
N PRO A 178 -13.54 4.05 8.41
CA PRO A 178 -13.18 5.40 8.02
C PRO A 178 -12.97 6.23 9.29
N SER A 179 -11.83 6.89 9.40
CA SER A 179 -11.60 7.82 10.50
C SER A 179 -12.56 8.98 10.32
N THR A 180 -13.58 9.08 11.17
CA THR A 180 -14.40 10.29 11.25
C THR A 180 -13.47 11.47 11.48
N PRO A 181 -13.55 12.54 10.67
CA PRO A 181 -12.75 13.73 10.91
C PRO A 181 -13.02 14.20 12.34
N ASN A 182 -12.00 14.18 13.18
CA ASN A 182 -12.07 14.77 14.51
C ASN A 182 -12.58 16.20 14.33
N LYS A 183 -13.81 16.43 14.73
CA LYS A 183 -14.37 17.76 14.84
C LYS A 183 -13.52 18.48 15.87
N ALA A 184 -12.49 19.19 15.37
CA ALA A 184 -11.63 20.01 16.20
C ALA A 184 -12.53 20.86 17.07
N ALA A 185 -12.39 20.66 18.36
CA ALA A 185 -13.10 21.42 19.37
C ALA A 185 -12.94 22.90 19.06
N SER A 186 -14.03 23.55 18.68
CA SER A 186 -14.16 24.99 18.67
C SER A 186 -14.00 25.46 20.11
N ALA A 187 -12.77 25.74 20.51
CA ALA A 187 -12.47 26.35 21.80
C ALA A 187 -12.64 27.85 21.65
N ALA A 188 -13.74 28.31 22.24
CA ALA A 188 -13.98 29.61 22.88
C ALA A 188 -13.07 30.79 22.44
N ASN A 189 -13.67 31.67 21.66
CA ASN A 189 -13.34 33.10 21.61
C ASN A 189 -13.52 33.72 23.00
N THR A 190 -12.41 34.04 23.65
CA THR A 190 -12.37 35.03 24.72
C THR A 190 -11.76 36.31 24.18
N PRO A 191 -12.41 37.46 24.24
CA PRO A 191 -11.85 38.71 23.75
C PRO A 191 -10.83 39.24 24.76
N VAL A 192 -9.57 39.30 24.37
CA VAL A 192 -8.55 40.05 25.12
C VAL A 192 -8.62 41.50 24.67
N LYS A 193 -8.92 42.37 25.66
CA LYS A 193 -8.96 43.82 25.58
C LYS A 193 -7.59 44.41 25.19
N ASN A 194 -7.68 45.41 24.32
CA ASN A 194 -6.62 46.35 23.98
C ASN A 194 -5.89 46.93 25.20
N ALA A 195 -4.57 46.96 25.13
CA ALA A 195 -3.76 47.97 25.77
C ALA A 195 -2.69 48.46 24.78
N SER A 196 -2.81 49.72 24.48
CA SER A 196 -1.93 50.53 23.63
C SER A 196 -0.58 50.78 24.27
N THR A 197 0.32 51.30 23.45
CA THR A 197 1.62 51.98 23.67
C THR A 197 2.82 51.11 23.33
N SER A 198 3.74 51.51 22.50
CA SER A 198 4.25 52.82 22.07
C SER A 198 5.20 52.62 20.88
N GLN A 199 5.23 53.64 20.05
CA GLN A 199 6.26 53.98 19.09
C GLN A 199 7.70 53.94 19.64
N ALA A 200 8.59 53.55 18.78
CA ALA A 200 9.95 54.05 18.49
C ALA A 200 10.87 52.87 18.20
N ALA A 201 11.47 52.72 17.08
CA ALA A 201 12.57 53.40 16.54
C ALA A 201 12.84 52.98 15.09
N MET A 202 12.69 53.92 14.20
CA MET A 202 13.43 53.97 12.94
C MET A 202 14.90 54.20 13.27
N ALA A 203 15.81 53.53 12.61
CA ALA A 203 16.97 54.10 11.95
C ALA A 203 17.93 53.04 11.46
N ALA A 204 18.09 53.02 10.15
CA ALA A 204 19.39 53.11 9.47
C ALA A 204 20.34 51.92 9.52
N MET A 205 20.58 51.31 8.35
CA MET A 205 21.86 51.52 7.69
C MET A 205 21.80 51.04 6.22
N LYS A 206 21.96 52.03 5.35
CA LYS A 206 22.36 51.91 3.94
C LYS A 206 23.90 51.70 3.88
N GLY A 207 24.32 51.05 2.81
CA GLY A 207 25.69 51.10 2.28
C GLY A 207 26.42 49.79 2.48
N THR A 208 27.05 49.18 1.51
CA THR A 208 27.84 49.72 0.39
C THR A 208 28.06 48.61 -0.63
N VAL A 209 27.97 49.00 -1.88
CA VAL A 209 28.48 48.38 -3.11
C VAL A 209 30.02 48.43 -3.14
N ASN A 210 30.63 47.49 -3.90
CA ASN A 210 31.96 47.37 -4.54
C ASN A 210 32.84 46.24 -3.95
N LYS A 211 33.30 45.33 -4.70
CA LYS A 211 33.94 45.22 -6.02
C LYS A 211 33.78 43.80 -6.57
#